data_dd87e42db90f4616c99f7143d297f4f3
#
_entry.id   dd87e42db90f4616c99f7143d297f4f3
#
_cell.length_a   1.000
_cell.length_b   1.000
_cell.length_c   1.000
_cell.angle_alpha   90.00
_cell.angle_beta   90.00
_cell.angle_gamma   90.00
#
_symmetry.space_group_name_H-M   'P 1'
#
loop_
_entity.id
_entity.type
_entity.pdbx_description
1 polymer ?
#
loop_
_entity_poly.entity_id
_entity_poly.type
_entity_poly.pdbx_seq_one_letter_code
_entity_poly.pdbx_strand_id
1 'polypeptide(L)'
;MALTPYQQLEQEFKRLHAFRSAASILRWDSAVMMPRGSSDLRGEQLAALETESHALLTSPRVSRLLARAEANSAGLEDWQSANLREMRRERDQAIATPQNLVSRLAKATARAEVKWVEAKQKSDFGVFAPHLEEVVNLLRDKASLLGKALNLDPYDALVDEFSPGMTSAEIDTIFTTLGRRLPGLIQEVIDLQAKRPPLEMTGRYTPSKQRTLALEVMKAIGFPFDRGRLDESEHPFTGGVPGDIRITTRFSPTDPLTGLMGVLHETGHAMYDVGLPEAWRGQPVGRDRGMAMQESQSLLLEMLIGRNRPFLRYIKPLLDKAFGVTGPEWEVENVYRLLIRVRRSLIRVDADEVTYPVHIMLRYEIENEMLKGELKIKDLPEAWNTRIQDRLGVRPANDAEGCLQDVHWAVGSFGYFPSYAIGAVIAGQLYESLRADRPELDDELAAGQFAGLFDWLRQNVHSVAATVSTPELIRNATGKPLSAAAWLRYIEGKYLEE
;
A
#
# COMPACT_ATOMS: atom_id res chain seq x y z
N MET A 1 -10.70 26.29 -33.31
CA MET A 1 -10.00 25.21 -34.01
C MET A 1 -10.57 23.86 -33.56
N ALA A 2 -10.61 22.86 -34.41
CA ALA A 2 -11.00 21.51 -33.97
C ALA A 2 -9.94 20.92 -33.04
N LEU A 3 -10.36 20.19 -31.99
CA LEU A 3 -9.45 19.51 -31.06
C LEU A 3 -8.64 18.44 -31.78
N THR A 4 -7.35 18.36 -31.46
CA THR A 4 -6.48 17.25 -31.92
C THR A 4 -6.98 15.90 -31.39
N PRO A 5 -6.58 14.77 -32.00
CA PRO A 5 -6.92 13.46 -31.46
C PRO A 5 -6.46 13.27 -30.01
N TYR A 6 -5.29 13.77 -29.65
CA TYR A 6 -4.75 13.75 -28.28
C TYR A 6 -5.64 14.57 -27.31
N GLN A 7 -6.02 15.80 -27.68
CA GLN A 7 -6.90 16.63 -26.84
C GLN A 7 -8.29 16.00 -26.67
N GLN A 8 -8.80 15.28 -27.68
CA GLN A 8 -10.04 14.52 -27.53
C GLN A 8 -9.88 13.36 -26.54
N LEU A 9 -8.73 12.66 -26.54
CA LEU A 9 -8.41 11.64 -25.55
C LEU A 9 -8.37 12.23 -24.12
N GLU A 10 -7.72 13.35 -23.92
CA GLU A 10 -7.70 14.03 -22.62
C GLU A 10 -9.11 14.26 -22.07
N GLN A 11 -10.07 14.66 -22.94
CA GLN A 11 -11.47 14.81 -22.55
C GLN A 11 -12.14 13.48 -22.15
N GLU A 12 -11.92 12.41 -22.92
CA GLU A 12 -12.47 11.08 -22.60
C GLU A 12 -11.87 10.55 -21.27
N PHE A 13 -10.58 10.70 -21.05
CA PHE A 13 -9.93 10.28 -19.79
C PHE A 13 -10.32 11.16 -18.60
N LYS A 14 -10.54 12.44 -18.79
CA LYS A 14 -11.12 13.32 -17.77
C LYS A 14 -12.54 12.87 -17.36
N ARG A 15 -13.35 12.45 -18.33
CA ARG A 15 -14.69 11.88 -18.06
C ARG A 15 -14.58 10.54 -17.32
N LEU A 16 -13.64 9.66 -17.74
CA LEU A 16 -13.35 8.39 -17.06
C LEU A 16 -12.93 8.63 -15.60
N HIS A 17 -12.06 9.61 -15.38
CA HIS A 17 -11.64 10.02 -14.04
C HIS A 17 -12.84 10.46 -13.17
N ALA A 18 -13.79 11.21 -13.71
CA ALA A 18 -14.98 11.64 -12.96
C ALA A 18 -15.82 10.45 -12.48
N PHE A 19 -16.04 9.42 -13.32
CA PHE A 19 -16.75 8.20 -12.91
C PHE A 19 -16.00 7.43 -11.81
N ARG A 20 -14.67 7.26 -11.98
CA ARG A 20 -13.83 6.56 -11.00
C ARG A 20 -13.73 7.32 -9.68
N SER A 21 -13.68 8.65 -9.72
CA SER A 21 -13.70 9.51 -8.53
C SER A 21 -14.99 9.37 -7.76
N ALA A 22 -16.14 9.39 -8.45
CA ALA A 22 -17.45 9.17 -7.82
C ALA A 22 -17.52 7.78 -7.16
N ALA A 23 -17.04 6.74 -7.85
CA ALA A 23 -16.98 5.38 -7.30
C ALA A 23 -16.06 5.31 -6.05
N SER A 24 -14.92 5.99 -6.06
CA SER A 24 -14.01 6.04 -4.91
C SER A 24 -14.66 6.67 -3.67
N ILE A 25 -15.35 7.79 -3.84
CA ILE A 25 -16.12 8.44 -2.76
C ILE A 25 -17.23 7.52 -2.24
N LEU A 26 -17.95 6.83 -3.12
CA LEU A 26 -18.99 5.88 -2.73
C LEU A 26 -18.43 4.67 -1.95
N ARG A 27 -17.23 4.17 -2.33
CA ARG A 27 -16.56 3.11 -1.56
C ARG A 27 -16.16 3.59 -0.17
N TRP A 28 -15.59 4.80 -0.06
CA TRP A 28 -15.29 5.39 1.24
C TRP A 28 -16.56 5.52 2.10
N ASP A 29 -17.64 6.06 1.53
CA ASP A 29 -18.92 6.22 2.24
C ASP A 29 -19.48 4.85 2.71
N SER A 30 -19.33 3.80 1.91
CA SER A 30 -19.72 2.43 2.29
C SER A 30 -19.04 1.94 3.57
N ALA A 31 -17.79 2.30 3.77
CA ALA A 31 -17.00 1.87 4.93
C ALA A 31 -17.23 2.75 6.18
N VAL A 32 -17.69 4.01 6.01
CA VAL A 32 -17.64 5.02 7.08
C VAL A 32 -19.03 5.53 7.49
N MET A 33 -19.88 5.87 6.52
CA MET A 33 -21.10 6.62 6.76
C MET A 33 -22.38 5.89 6.33
N MET A 34 -22.30 4.97 5.40
CA MET A 34 -23.46 4.34 4.79
C MET A 34 -24.32 3.59 5.81
N PRO A 35 -25.65 3.79 5.83
CA PRO A 35 -26.55 2.95 6.62
C PRO A 35 -26.45 1.48 6.20
N ARG A 36 -26.41 0.57 7.18
CA ARG A 36 -26.24 -0.90 6.95
C ARG A 36 -27.26 -1.48 5.97
N GLY A 37 -28.49 -0.99 5.95
CA GLY A 37 -29.54 -1.46 5.05
C GLY A 37 -29.42 -0.96 3.59
N SER A 38 -28.39 -0.17 3.24
CA SER A 38 -28.23 0.42 1.92
C SER A 38 -27.20 -0.31 1.04
N SER A 39 -26.68 -1.47 1.47
CA SER A 39 -25.62 -2.20 0.77
C SER A 39 -25.99 -2.59 -0.66
N ASP A 40 -27.19 -3.09 -0.89
CA ASP A 40 -27.64 -3.50 -2.24
C ASP A 40 -27.70 -2.31 -3.20
N LEU A 41 -28.33 -1.20 -2.77
CA LEU A 41 -28.38 0.04 -3.57
C LEU A 41 -26.97 0.58 -3.87
N ARG A 42 -26.05 0.54 -2.89
CA ARG A 42 -24.66 0.94 -3.10
C ARG A 42 -23.93 0.03 -4.10
N GLY A 43 -24.19 -1.28 -4.04
CA GLY A 43 -23.68 -2.24 -5.02
C GLY A 43 -24.13 -1.89 -6.44
N GLU A 44 -25.41 -1.57 -6.63
CA GLU A 44 -25.96 -1.14 -7.93
C GLU A 44 -25.31 0.16 -8.44
N GLN A 45 -25.12 1.17 -7.56
CA GLN A 45 -24.47 2.44 -7.91
C GLN A 45 -23.03 2.23 -8.37
N LEU A 46 -22.26 1.45 -7.62
CA LEU A 46 -20.85 1.15 -7.96
C LEU A 46 -20.77 0.35 -9.26
N ALA A 47 -21.61 -0.67 -9.44
CA ALA A 47 -21.65 -1.48 -10.66
C ALA A 47 -21.99 -0.63 -11.91
N ALA A 48 -22.89 0.32 -11.79
CA ALA A 48 -23.23 1.25 -12.88
C ALA A 48 -22.02 2.11 -13.27
N LEU A 49 -21.32 2.72 -12.29
CA LEU A 49 -20.14 3.54 -12.56
C LEU A 49 -18.96 2.73 -13.13
N GLU A 50 -18.76 1.52 -12.67
CA GLU A 50 -17.72 0.61 -13.20
C GLU A 50 -18.04 0.17 -14.63
N THR A 51 -19.29 -0.15 -14.92
CA THR A 51 -19.73 -0.53 -16.25
C THR A 51 -19.53 0.61 -17.25
N GLU A 52 -19.95 1.84 -16.90
CA GLU A 52 -19.75 3.01 -17.76
C GLU A 52 -18.26 3.35 -17.93
N SER A 53 -17.46 3.22 -16.88
CA SER A 53 -16.00 3.41 -16.93
C SER A 53 -15.34 2.41 -17.90
N HIS A 54 -15.70 1.16 -17.80
CA HIS A 54 -15.18 0.11 -18.69
C HIS A 54 -15.64 0.30 -20.14
N ALA A 55 -16.92 0.58 -20.35
CA ALA A 55 -17.47 0.82 -21.69
C ALA A 55 -16.82 2.02 -22.38
N LEU A 56 -16.58 3.12 -21.63
CA LEU A 56 -15.89 4.29 -22.15
C LEU A 56 -14.46 3.95 -22.57
N LEU A 57 -13.69 3.31 -21.69
CA LEU A 57 -12.27 2.99 -21.90
C LEU A 57 -12.08 2.01 -23.08
N THR A 58 -12.95 1.01 -23.22
CA THR A 58 -12.87 -0.01 -24.27
C THR A 58 -13.56 0.38 -25.57
N SER A 59 -14.17 1.57 -25.65
CA SER A 59 -14.95 2.01 -26.80
C SER A 59 -14.14 2.07 -28.09
N PRO A 60 -14.80 1.80 -29.27
CA PRO A 60 -14.16 1.98 -30.56
C PRO A 60 -13.67 3.43 -30.80
N ARG A 61 -14.31 4.42 -30.16
CA ARG A 61 -13.90 5.81 -30.23
C ARG A 61 -12.53 6.02 -29.60
N VAL A 62 -12.32 5.58 -28.36
CA VAL A 62 -11.02 5.67 -27.68
C VAL A 62 -9.94 4.93 -28.47
N SER A 63 -10.26 3.75 -29.02
CA SER A 63 -9.34 3.00 -29.89
C SER A 63 -8.84 3.81 -31.09
N ARG A 64 -9.78 4.41 -31.85
CA ARG A 64 -9.42 5.24 -33.01
C ARG A 64 -8.64 6.50 -32.63
N LEU A 65 -9.01 7.14 -31.50
CA LEU A 65 -8.31 8.33 -31.04
C LEU A 65 -6.88 8.01 -30.62
N LEU A 66 -6.63 6.90 -29.91
CA LEU A 66 -5.30 6.44 -29.54
C LEU A 66 -4.44 6.20 -30.79
N ALA A 67 -4.91 5.44 -31.75
CA ALA A 67 -4.17 5.15 -32.98
C ALA A 67 -3.83 6.46 -33.76
N ARG A 68 -4.76 7.41 -33.80
CA ARG A 68 -4.54 8.71 -34.46
C ARG A 68 -3.60 9.62 -33.68
N ALA A 69 -3.65 9.62 -32.36
CA ALA A 69 -2.75 10.41 -31.51
C ALA A 69 -1.32 9.88 -31.60
N GLU A 70 -1.14 8.57 -31.59
CA GLU A 70 0.16 7.90 -31.77
C GLU A 70 0.78 8.20 -33.14
N ALA A 71 -0.01 8.12 -34.21
CA ALA A 71 0.45 8.47 -35.57
C ALA A 71 0.86 9.95 -35.70
N ASN A 72 0.43 10.83 -34.79
CA ASN A 72 0.73 12.26 -34.78
C ASN A 72 1.50 12.69 -33.50
N SER A 73 2.26 11.80 -32.90
CA SER A 73 2.90 12.03 -31.60
C SER A 73 4.15 12.92 -31.66
N ALA A 74 4.74 13.15 -32.85
CA ALA A 74 5.98 13.91 -33.02
C ALA A 74 5.96 15.37 -32.51
N GLY A 75 4.76 15.94 -32.26
CA GLY A 75 4.60 17.31 -31.73
C GLY A 75 4.14 17.33 -30.26
N LEU A 76 4.10 16.18 -29.57
CA LEU A 76 3.73 16.10 -28.16
C LEU A 76 4.91 16.45 -27.26
N GLU A 77 4.64 17.19 -26.19
CA GLU A 77 5.60 17.40 -25.10
C GLU A 77 5.84 16.08 -24.31
N ASP A 78 6.91 16.02 -23.53
CA ASP A 78 7.29 14.81 -22.76
C ASP A 78 6.15 14.27 -21.89
N TRP A 79 5.46 15.15 -21.17
CA TRP A 79 4.30 14.78 -20.34
C TRP A 79 3.11 14.27 -21.16
N GLN A 80 2.86 14.88 -22.31
CA GLN A 80 1.80 14.42 -23.22
C GLN A 80 2.13 13.06 -23.82
N SER A 81 3.37 12.84 -24.16
CA SER A 81 3.89 11.56 -24.65
C SER A 81 3.76 10.46 -23.59
N ALA A 82 4.15 10.77 -22.35
CA ALA A 82 3.97 9.88 -21.22
C ALA A 82 2.47 9.59 -20.94
N ASN A 83 1.61 10.63 -21.01
CA ASN A 83 0.17 10.46 -20.83
C ASN A 83 -0.45 9.56 -21.90
N LEU A 84 -0.05 9.75 -23.16
CA LEU A 84 -0.53 8.90 -24.25
C LEU A 84 -0.12 7.43 -24.05
N ARG A 85 1.10 7.17 -23.57
CA ARG A 85 1.58 5.84 -23.21
C ARG A 85 0.74 5.22 -22.09
N GLU A 86 0.46 5.95 -21.00
CA GLU A 86 -0.36 5.45 -19.90
C GLU A 86 -1.83 5.25 -20.32
N MET A 87 -2.40 6.12 -21.16
CA MET A 87 -3.71 5.92 -21.76
C MET A 87 -3.78 4.62 -22.57
N ARG A 88 -2.75 4.35 -23.38
CA ARG A 88 -2.64 3.10 -24.15
C ARG A 88 -2.56 1.89 -23.20
N ARG A 89 -1.68 1.95 -22.22
CA ARG A 89 -1.50 0.87 -21.23
C ARG A 89 -2.81 0.52 -20.52
N GLU A 90 -3.53 1.52 -19.98
CA GLU A 90 -4.82 1.28 -19.32
C GLU A 90 -5.85 0.60 -20.25
N ARG A 91 -5.93 1.08 -21.49
CA ARG A 91 -6.85 0.48 -22.45
C ARG A 91 -6.46 -0.96 -22.80
N ASP A 92 -5.18 -1.21 -23.04
CA ASP A 92 -4.71 -2.54 -23.41
C ASP A 92 -4.93 -3.55 -22.27
N GLN A 93 -4.73 -3.15 -21.01
CA GLN A 93 -5.13 -3.94 -19.86
C GLN A 93 -6.63 -4.21 -19.81
N ALA A 94 -7.47 -3.19 -20.06
CA ALA A 94 -8.92 -3.31 -20.01
C ALA A 94 -9.49 -4.23 -21.09
N ILE A 95 -8.92 -4.25 -22.30
CA ILE A 95 -9.38 -5.10 -23.40
C ILE A 95 -8.76 -6.51 -23.39
N ALA A 96 -7.62 -6.70 -22.71
CA ALA A 96 -6.95 -7.98 -22.64
C ALA A 96 -7.80 -9.06 -21.97
N THR A 97 -8.65 -8.65 -21.02
CA THR A 97 -9.52 -9.57 -20.28
C THR A 97 -10.93 -9.55 -20.89
N PRO A 98 -11.38 -10.63 -21.54
CA PRO A 98 -12.71 -10.71 -22.12
C PRO A 98 -13.82 -10.49 -21.07
N GLN A 99 -14.91 -9.86 -21.46
CA GLN A 99 -16.00 -9.49 -20.54
C GLN A 99 -16.61 -10.71 -19.80
N ASN A 100 -16.68 -11.87 -20.45
CA ASN A 100 -17.14 -13.08 -19.80
C ASN A 100 -16.20 -13.54 -18.68
N LEU A 101 -14.87 -13.40 -18.84
CA LEU A 101 -13.89 -13.71 -17.78
C LEU A 101 -13.98 -12.71 -16.64
N VAL A 102 -14.11 -11.41 -16.94
CA VAL A 102 -14.35 -10.36 -15.92
C VAL A 102 -15.58 -10.68 -15.08
N SER A 103 -16.71 -11.02 -15.74
CA SER A 103 -17.96 -11.37 -15.05
C SER A 103 -17.83 -12.65 -14.20
N ARG A 104 -17.15 -13.68 -14.71
CA ARG A 104 -16.90 -14.92 -13.95
C ARG A 104 -16.01 -14.67 -12.74
N LEU A 105 -14.93 -13.91 -12.92
CA LEU A 105 -14.01 -13.56 -11.83
C LEU A 105 -14.72 -12.75 -10.74
N ALA A 106 -15.50 -11.73 -11.10
CA ALA A 106 -16.26 -10.92 -10.14
C ALA A 106 -17.25 -11.78 -9.32
N LYS A 107 -17.94 -12.73 -9.96
CA LYS A 107 -18.84 -13.66 -9.26
C LYS A 107 -18.08 -14.64 -8.36
N ALA A 108 -16.93 -15.15 -8.82
CA ALA A 108 -16.11 -16.09 -8.06
C ALA A 108 -15.50 -15.41 -6.82
N THR A 109 -14.94 -14.21 -6.97
CA THR A 109 -14.35 -13.45 -5.84
C THR A 109 -15.40 -13.05 -4.80
N ALA A 110 -16.58 -12.58 -5.22
CA ALA A 110 -17.68 -12.27 -4.30
C ALA A 110 -18.12 -13.48 -3.47
N ARG A 111 -18.21 -14.67 -4.09
CA ARG A 111 -18.50 -15.92 -3.36
C ARG A 111 -17.35 -16.35 -2.47
N ALA A 112 -16.12 -16.24 -2.97
CA ALA A 112 -14.93 -16.62 -2.24
C ALA A 112 -14.72 -15.75 -0.98
N GLU A 113 -14.99 -14.45 -1.05
CA GLU A 113 -14.93 -13.53 0.10
C GLU A 113 -15.92 -13.94 1.21
N VAL A 114 -17.18 -14.21 0.86
CA VAL A 114 -18.19 -14.69 1.84
C VAL A 114 -17.74 -16.00 2.49
N LYS A 115 -17.20 -16.93 1.67
CA LYS A 115 -16.71 -18.22 2.17
C LYS A 115 -15.41 -18.11 2.97
N TRP A 116 -14.56 -17.16 2.64
CA TRP A 116 -13.38 -16.83 3.44
C TRP A 116 -13.77 -16.34 4.85
N VAL A 117 -14.74 -15.43 4.96
CA VAL A 117 -15.27 -14.98 6.26
C VAL A 117 -15.80 -16.16 7.08
N GLU A 118 -16.59 -17.06 6.46
CA GLU A 118 -17.11 -18.25 7.11
C GLU A 118 -16.00 -19.21 7.58
N ALA A 119 -15.03 -19.49 6.69
CA ALA A 119 -13.86 -20.34 6.96
C ALA A 119 -13.01 -19.78 8.10
N LYS A 120 -12.76 -18.46 8.10
CA LYS A 120 -11.98 -17.77 9.14
C LYS A 120 -12.69 -17.86 10.51
N GLN A 121 -14.00 -17.66 10.56
CA GLN A 121 -14.79 -17.79 11.81
C GLN A 121 -14.78 -19.22 12.37
N LYS A 122 -14.78 -20.23 11.48
CA LYS A 122 -14.75 -21.65 11.85
C LYS A 122 -13.32 -22.19 12.01
N SER A 123 -12.31 -21.42 11.62
CA SER A 123 -10.92 -21.89 11.48
C SER A 123 -10.81 -23.16 10.63
N ASP A 124 -11.54 -23.23 9.52
CA ASP A 124 -11.64 -24.39 8.63
C ASP A 124 -11.37 -23.95 7.17
N PHE A 125 -10.15 -24.18 6.69
CA PHE A 125 -9.75 -23.87 5.31
C PHE A 125 -10.56 -24.68 4.28
N GLY A 126 -11.04 -25.87 4.63
CA GLY A 126 -11.84 -26.73 3.74
C GLY A 126 -13.09 -26.05 3.20
N VAL A 127 -13.69 -25.13 3.96
CA VAL A 127 -14.84 -24.31 3.53
C VAL A 127 -14.45 -23.34 2.42
N PHE A 128 -13.23 -22.82 2.43
CA PHE A 128 -12.74 -21.82 1.48
C PHE A 128 -12.04 -22.43 0.26
N ALA A 129 -11.36 -23.55 0.41
CA ALA A 129 -10.49 -24.16 -0.58
C ALA A 129 -11.10 -24.28 -2.00
N PRO A 130 -12.33 -24.82 -2.22
CA PRO A 130 -12.90 -24.96 -3.56
C PRO A 130 -13.19 -23.61 -4.22
N HIS A 131 -13.50 -22.57 -3.44
CA HIS A 131 -13.73 -21.21 -3.92
C HIS A 131 -12.43 -20.51 -4.29
N LEU A 132 -11.37 -20.71 -3.50
CA LEU A 132 -10.04 -20.22 -3.84
C LEU A 132 -9.51 -20.88 -5.12
N GLU A 133 -9.74 -22.20 -5.30
CA GLU A 133 -9.33 -22.92 -6.52
C GLU A 133 -10.01 -22.34 -7.76
N GLU A 134 -11.31 -22.02 -7.70
CA GLU A 134 -12.02 -21.34 -8.78
C GLU A 134 -11.39 -19.98 -9.11
N VAL A 135 -11.12 -19.16 -8.08
CA VAL A 135 -10.49 -17.83 -8.24
C VAL A 135 -9.11 -17.96 -8.88
N VAL A 136 -8.26 -18.87 -8.38
CA VAL A 136 -6.89 -19.08 -8.91
C VAL A 136 -6.93 -19.52 -10.37
N ASN A 137 -7.83 -20.43 -10.75
CA ASN A 137 -7.97 -20.87 -12.14
C ASN A 137 -8.38 -19.72 -13.08
N LEU A 138 -9.32 -18.87 -12.67
CA LEU A 138 -9.72 -17.69 -13.44
C LEU A 138 -8.61 -16.64 -13.53
N LEU A 139 -7.81 -16.50 -12.47
CA LEU A 139 -6.66 -15.60 -12.46
C LEU A 139 -5.52 -16.09 -13.34
N ARG A 140 -5.29 -17.40 -13.47
CA ARG A 140 -4.35 -17.96 -14.45
C ARG A 140 -4.74 -17.59 -15.88
N ASP A 141 -6.04 -17.70 -16.19
CA ASP A 141 -6.56 -17.29 -17.50
C ASP A 141 -6.32 -15.78 -17.72
N LYS A 142 -6.68 -14.94 -16.73
CA LYS A 142 -6.46 -13.49 -16.78
C LYS A 142 -4.98 -13.14 -16.95
N ALA A 143 -4.12 -13.71 -16.13
CA ALA A 143 -2.67 -13.48 -16.15
C ALA A 143 -2.04 -13.82 -17.50
N SER A 144 -2.45 -14.98 -18.09
CA SER A 144 -2.00 -15.37 -19.43
C SER A 144 -2.42 -14.39 -20.52
N LEU A 145 -3.64 -13.86 -20.45
CA LEU A 145 -4.15 -12.89 -21.42
C LEU A 145 -3.46 -11.52 -21.26
N LEU A 146 -3.32 -11.03 -20.03
CA LEU A 146 -2.61 -9.80 -19.72
C LEU A 146 -1.14 -9.87 -20.13
N GLY A 147 -0.47 -10.99 -19.78
CA GLY A 147 0.93 -11.21 -20.15
C GLY A 147 1.15 -11.15 -21.66
N LYS A 148 0.28 -11.76 -22.45
CA LYS A 148 0.32 -11.66 -23.92
C LYS A 148 0.09 -10.24 -24.42
N ALA A 149 -0.86 -9.51 -23.84
CA ALA A 149 -1.19 -8.15 -24.27
C ALA A 149 -0.09 -7.14 -23.93
N LEU A 150 0.57 -7.31 -22.78
CA LEU A 150 1.60 -6.40 -22.27
C LEU A 150 3.03 -6.89 -22.58
N ASN A 151 3.19 -8.06 -23.18
CA ASN A 151 4.48 -8.73 -23.40
C ASN A 151 5.26 -8.93 -22.10
N LEU A 152 4.57 -9.45 -21.07
CA LEU A 152 5.11 -9.75 -19.75
C LEU A 152 4.92 -11.25 -19.42
N ASP A 153 5.69 -11.75 -18.44
CA ASP A 153 5.36 -13.02 -17.80
C ASP A 153 3.95 -12.93 -17.18
N PRO A 154 3.16 -14.01 -17.13
CA PRO A 154 1.83 -13.99 -16.56
C PRO A 154 1.75 -13.44 -15.13
N TYR A 155 2.71 -13.80 -14.25
CA TYR A 155 2.71 -13.26 -12.90
C TYR A 155 3.13 -11.78 -12.86
N ASP A 156 4.11 -11.39 -13.69
CA ASP A 156 4.54 -9.99 -13.81
C ASP A 156 3.40 -9.10 -14.31
N ALA A 157 2.53 -9.61 -15.17
CA ALA A 157 1.36 -8.86 -15.62
C ALA A 157 0.34 -8.59 -14.50
N LEU A 158 0.24 -9.48 -13.50
CA LEU A 158 -0.56 -9.21 -12.29
C LEU A 158 0.14 -8.23 -11.34
N VAL A 159 1.45 -8.34 -11.18
CA VAL A 159 2.26 -7.37 -10.40
C VAL A 159 2.16 -5.97 -11.03
N ASP A 160 2.21 -5.87 -12.35
CA ASP A 160 2.13 -4.60 -13.10
C ASP A 160 0.78 -3.86 -12.89
N GLU A 161 -0.30 -4.56 -12.54
CA GLU A 161 -1.57 -3.91 -12.17
C GLU A 161 -1.43 -3.05 -10.91
N PHE A 162 -0.52 -3.41 -9.99
CA PHE A 162 -0.33 -2.73 -8.70
C PHE A 162 0.97 -1.90 -8.65
N SER A 163 2.02 -2.37 -9.29
CA SER A 163 3.35 -1.74 -9.26
C SER A 163 3.95 -1.69 -10.67
N PRO A 164 3.51 -0.73 -11.50
CA PRO A 164 3.85 -0.66 -12.92
C PRO A 164 5.35 -0.67 -13.20
N GLY A 165 5.78 -1.60 -14.04
CA GLY A 165 7.16 -1.78 -14.46
C GLY A 165 8.02 -2.61 -13.50
N MET A 166 7.47 -3.12 -12.39
CA MET A 166 8.15 -4.08 -11.52
C MET A 166 8.00 -5.50 -12.07
N THR A 167 9.04 -6.31 -11.92
CA THR A 167 9.06 -7.71 -12.36
C THR A 167 9.35 -8.67 -11.19
N SER A 168 8.91 -9.92 -11.32
CA SER A 168 9.22 -10.98 -10.36
C SER A 168 10.72 -11.20 -10.22
N ALA A 169 11.51 -11.05 -11.27
CA ALA A 169 12.97 -11.17 -11.23
C ALA A 169 13.63 -10.11 -10.33
N GLU A 170 13.13 -8.87 -10.35
CA GLU A 170 13.59 -7.81 -9.45
C GLU A 170 13.14 -8.08 -8.01
N ILE A 171 11.90 -8.51 -7.82
CA ILE A 171 11.34 -8.88 -6.51
C ILE A 171 12.14 -10.05 -5.91
N ASP A 172 12.43 -11.09 -6.68
CA ASP A 172 13.21 -12.26 -6.26
C ASP A 172 14.62 -11.87 -5.79
N THR A 173 15.27 -10.94 -6.49
CA THR A 173 16.60 -10.42 -6.13
C THR A 173 16.56 -9.75 -4.75
N ILE A 174 15.57 -8.92 -4.51
CA ILE A 174 15.36 -8.21 -3.24
C ILE A 174 15.01 -9.21 -2.14
N PHE A 175 14.03 -10.10 -2.37
CA PHE A 175 13.55 -11.06 -1.37
C PHE A 175 14.61 -12.11 -1.03
N THR A 176 15.44 -12.52 -1.99
CA THR A 176 16.59 -13.39 -1.72
C THR A 176 17.59 -12.69 -0.78
N THR A 177 17.86 -11.42 -0.98
CA THR A 177 18.76 -10.65 -0.11
C THR A 177 18.18 -10.51 1.30
N LEU A 178 16.91 -10.16 1.43
CA LEU A 178 16.21 -10.07 2.71
C LEU A 178 16.14 -11.43 3.41
N GLY A 179 15.78 -12.50 2.69
CA GLY A 179 15.63 -13.84 3.23
C GLY A 179 16.93 -14.44 3.80
N ARG A 180 18.09 -14.02 3.30
CA ARG A 180 19.39 -14.42 3.86
C ARG A 180 19.71 -13.72 5.18
N ARG A 181 19.33 -12.45 5.34
CA ARG A 181 19.72 -11.64 6.50
C ARG A 181 18.69 -11.66 7.64
N LEU A 182 17.40 -11.58 7.30
CA LEU A 182 16.33 -11.37 8.28
C LEU A 182 16.23 -12.43 9.37
N PRO A 183 16.33 -13.76 9.10
CA PRO A 183 16.20 -14.76 10.17
C PRO A 183 17.22 -14.58 11.30
N GLY A 184 18.49 -14.30 10.95
CA GLY A 184 19.55 -14.02 11.93
C GLY A 184 19.32 -12.67 12.62
N LEU A 185 18.99 -11.63 11.87
CA LEU A 185 18.73 -10.28 12.40
C LEU A 185 17.60 -10.27 13.42
N ILE A 186 16.50 -10.96 13.14
CA ILE A 186 15.35 -11.06 14.07
C ILE A 186 15.81 -11.62 15.43
N GLN A 187 16.63 -12.68 15.42
CA GLN A 187 17.12 -13.27 16.67
C GLN A 187 18.08 -12.32 17.39
N GLU A 188 19.03 -11.71 16.66
CA GLU A 188 20.00 -10.74 17.23
C GLU A 188 19.27 -9.59 17.93
N VAL A 189 18.23 -9.02 17.27
CA VAL A 189 17.45 -7.92 17.83
C VAL A 189 16.64 -8.35 19.05
N ILE A 190 15.97 -9.50 19.01
CA ILE A 190 15.21 -10.02 20.16
C ILE A 190 16.14 -10.22 21.37
N ASP A 191 17.32 -10.81 21.16
CA ASP A 191 18.29 -11.05 22.24
C ASP A 191 18.85 -9.74 22.82
N LEU A 192 19.03 -8.72 21.98
CA LEU A 192 19.47 -7.40 22.41
C LEU A 192 18.38 -6.69 23.23
N GLN A 193 17.14 -6.64 22.72
CA GLN A 193 16.01 -5.99 23.37
C GLN A 193 15.62 -6.66 24.69
N ALA A 194 15.82 -7.97 24.83
CA ALA A 194 15.58 -8.69 26.08
C ALA A 194 16.45 -8.19 27.26
N LYS A 195 17.59 -7.54 26.98
CA LYS A 195 18.47 -6.96 28.02
C LYS A 195 17.93 -5.66 28.61
N ARG A 196 17.04 -4.97 27.89
CA ARG A 196 16.47 -3.68 28.26
C ARG A 196 14.99 -3.59 27.90
N PRO A 197 14.13 -4.40 28.53
CA PRO A 197 12.71 -4.42 28.20
C PRO A 197 12.07 -3.06 28.50
N PRO A 198 11.18 -2.55 27.65
CA PRO A 198 10.46 -1.32 27.93
C PRO A 198 9.42 -1.52 29.05
N LEU A 199 9.10 -0.43 29.71
CA LEU A 199 7.97 -0.35 30.63
C LEU A 199 6.66 -0.31 29.83
N GLU A 200 5.69 -1.13 30.22
CA GLU A 200 4.38 -1.13 29.58
C GLU A 200 3.55 0.10 30.00
N MET A 201 2.85 0.68 29.01
CA MET A 201 1.90 1.76 29.26
C MET A 201 0.59 1.19 29.82
N THR A 202 0.21 1.62 30.99
CA THR A 202 -1.05 1.21 31.63
C THR A 202 -1.96 2.43 31.79
N GLY A 203 -3.24 2.31 31.39
CA GLY A 203 -4.19 3.40 31.50
C GLY A 203 -5.37 3.28 30.54
N ARG A 204 -6.21 4.31 30.56
CA ARG A 204 -7.29 4.48 29.58
C ARG A 204 -7.13 5.80 28.83
N TYR A 205 -7.08 5.69 27.53
CA TYR A 205 -6.82 6.78 26.59
C TYR A 205 -8.04 6.94 25.69
N THR A 206 -8.89 7.93 25.99
CA THR A 206 -10.16 8.06 25.27
C THR A 206 -9.93 8.33 23.77
N PRO A 207 -10.73 7.70 22.88
CA PRO A 207 -10.64 7.94 21.44
C PRO A 207 -10.69 9.42 21.06
N SER A 208 -11.50 10.24 21.76
CA SER A 208 -11.59 11.67 21.44
C SER A 208 -10.27 12.43 21.70
N LYS A 209 -9.51 12.06 22.75
CA LYS A 209 -8.20 12.66 23.03
C LYS A 209 -7.16 12.19 22.01
N GLN A 210 -7.17 10.91 21.65
CA GLN A 210 -6.31 10.37 20.60
C GLN A 210 -6.60 11.05 19.24
N ARG A 211 -7.88 11.24 18.90
CA ARG A 211 -8.28 11.97 17.69
C ARG A 211 -7.79 13.42 17.70
N THR A 212 -7.91 14.13 18.82
CA THR A 212 -7.42 15.51 18.94
C THR A 212 -5.90 15.58 18.72
N LEU A 213 -5.14 14.68 19.33
CA LEU A 213 -3.70 14.55 19.12
C LEU A 213 -3.36 14.25 17.65
N ALA A 214 -4.04 13.30 17.04
CA ALA A 214 -3.85 12.94 15.63
C ALA A 214 -4.06 14.15 14.70
N LEU A 215 -5.14 14.92 14.90
CA LEU A 215 -5.42 16.13 14.13
C LEU A 215 -4.33 17.21 14.32
N GLU A 216 -3.78 17.37 15.54
CA GLU A 216 -2.68 18.30 15.83
C GLU A 216 -1.41 17.89 15.08
N VAL A 217 -1.08 16.61 15.07
CA VAL A 217 0.09 16.05 14.34
C VAL A 217 -0.11 16.16 12.83
N MET A 218 -1.27 15.77 12.29
CA MET A 218 -1.59 15.91 10.85
C MET A 218 -1.47 17.36 10.38
N LYS A 219 -1.92 18.32 11.22
CA LYS A 219 -1.79 19.75 10.92
C LYS A 219 -0.33 20.18 10.86
N ALA A 220 0.52 19.72 11.78
CA ALA A 220 1.95 20.02 11.77
C ALA A 220 2.64 19.42 10.51
N ILE A 221 2.23 18.23 10.08
CA ILE A 221 2.68 17.59 8.85
C ILE A 221 2.29 18.40 7.61
N GLY A 222 1.23 19.21 7.68
CA GLY A 222 0.73 20.02 6.56
C GLY A 222 -0.42 19.37 5.79
N PHE A 223 -1.15 18.42 6.42
CA PHE A 223 -2.35 17.83 5.80
C PHE A 223 -3.42 18.91 5.53
N PRO A 224 -3.93 19.00 4.30
CA PRO A 224 -4.87 20.06 3.89
C PRO A 224 -6.31 19.76 4.31
N PHE A 225 -6.71 20.16 5.51
CA PHE A 225 -8.06 19.93 6.05
C PHE A 225 -9.20 20.63 5.30
N ASP A 226 -8.89 21.56 4.42
CA ASP A 226 -9.85 22.16 3.48
C ASP A 226 -10.21 21.23 2.31
N ARG A 227 -9.38 20.23 2.04
CA ARG A 227 -9.51 19.22 0.97
C ARG A 227 -9.42 17.79 1.48
N GLY A 228 -9.43 17.58 2.79
CA GLY A 228 -9.31 16.26 3.38
C GLY A 228 -9.92 16.17 4.77
N ARG A 229 -10.11 14.93 5.23
CA ARG A 229 -10.72 14.67 6.54
C ARG A 229 -10.19 13.39 7.16
N LEU A 230 -10.29 13.28 8.50
CA LEU A 230 -10.03 12.08 9.28
C LEU A 230 -11.33 11.57 9.88
N ASP A 231 -11.66 10.30 9.66
CA ASP A 231 -12.81 9.61 10.22
C ASP A 231 -12.39 8.32 10.93
N GLU A 232 -13.33 7.58 11.48
CA GLU A 232 -13.11 6.30 12.11
C GLU A 232 -13.73 5.18 11.27
N SER A 233 -13.01 4.05 11.13
CA SER A 233 -13.48 2.82 10.48
C SER A 233 -12.92 1.59 11.19
N GLU A 234 -13.47 0.42 10.87
CA GLU A 234 -13.00 -0.84 11.45
C GLU A 234 -11.54 -1.16 11.03
N HIS A 235 -11.21 -0.86 9.77
CA HIS A 235 -9.87 -0.98 9.22
C HIS A 235 -9.41 0.39 8.69
N PRO A 236 -8.27 0.93 9.16
CA PRO A 236 -7.69 2.16 8.63
C PRO A 236 -7.45 2.07 7.12
N PHE A 237 -7.72 3.15 6.40
CA PHE A 237 -7.37 3.28 4.99
C PHE A 237 -7.41 4.74 4.53
N THR A 238 -6.66 5.04 3.47
CA THR A 238 -6.77 6.29 2.73
C THR A 238 -7.63 6.08 1.48
N GLY A 239 -8.67 6.90 1.34
CA GLY A 239 -9.60 6.89 0.22
C GLY A 239 -9.85 8.27 -0.32
N GLY A 240 -10.88 8.39 -1.15
CA GLY A 240 -11.16 9.62 -1.87
C GLY A 240 -10.36 9.72 -3.16
N VAL A 241 -9.97 10.93 -3.50
CA VAL A 241 -9.18 11.24 -4.72
C VAL A 241 -8.29 12.46 -4.45
N PRO A 242 -7.23 12.70 -5.24
CA PRO A 242 -6.46 13.93 -5.15
C PRO A 242 -7.36 15.17 -5.21
N GLY A 243 -7.41 15.93 -4.10
CA GLY A 243 -8.29 17.09 -3.92
C GLY A 243 -9.58 16.86 -3.10
N ASP A 244 -9.89 15.61 -2.74
CA ASP A 244 -10.88 15.22 -1.72
C ASP A 244 -10.37 13.94 -1.04
N ILE A 245 -9.41 14.10 -0.11
CA ILE A 245 -8.66 13.00 0.49
C ILE A 245 -9.31 12.61 1.82
N ARG A 246 -9.57 11.32 2.02
CA ARG A 246 -10.33 10.82 3.15
C ARG A 246 -9.58 9.72 3.88
N ILE A 247 -8.98 10.08 5.01
CA ILE A 247 -8.27 9.16 5.88
C ILE A 247 -9.23 8.56 6.90
N THR A 248 -9.05 7.28 7.19
CA THR A 248 -9.73 6.65 8.33
C THR A 248 -8.72 6.00 9.27
N THR A 249 -9.08 5.90 10.55
CA THR A 249 -8.29 5.24 11.56
C THR A 249 -9.19 4.52 12.58
N ARG A 250 -8.56 3.80 13.50
CA ARG A 250 -9.22 3.21 14.66
C ARG A 250 -8.41 3.52 15.92
N PHE A 251 -9.09 4.01 16.95
CA PHE A 251 -8.47 4.29 18.24
C PHE A 251 -8.80 3.21 19.27
N SER A 252 -7.80 2.77 20.03
CA SER A 252 -7.98 1.83 21.14
C SER A 252 -7.95 2.56 22.48
N PRO A 253 -8.90 2.32 23.39
CA PRO A 253 -8.88 2.95 24.72
C PRO A 253 -7.75 2.43 25.62
N THR A 254 -7.05 1.38 25.24
CA THR A 254 -5.94 0.76 26.01
C THR A 254 -4.57 0.93 25.33
N ASP A 255 -4.54 1.43 24.10
CA ASP A 255 -3.30 1.65 23.37
C ASP A 255 -3.30 3.06 22.77
N PRO A 256 -2.47 3.98 23.29
CA PRO A 256 -2.45 5.38 22.86
C PRO A 256 -1.62 5.62 21.60
N LEU A 257 -0.80 4.67 21.17
CA LEU A 257 0.19 4.84 20.10
C LEU A 257 -0.23 4.21 18.77
N THR A 258 -0.84 3.03 18.79
CA THR A 258 -1.22 2.31 17.57
C THR A 258 -2.13 3.14 16.67
N GLY A 259 -3.13 3.84 17.24
CA GLY A 259 -4.00 4.72 16.46
C GLY A 259 -3.25 5.90 15.83
N LEU A 260 -2.28 6.48 16.51
CA LEU A 260 -1.43 7.55 15.97
C LEU A 260 -0.51 7.04 14.86
N MET A 261 0.11 5.87 15.02
CA MET A 261 0.93 5.26 13.98
C MET A 261 0.10 4.96 12.73
N GLY A 262 -1.12 4.45 12.88
CA GLY A 262 -2.06 4.27 11.77
C GLY A 262 -2.42 5.59 11.07
N VAL A 263 -2.63 6.67 11.82
CA VAL A 263 -2.84 8.01 11.24
C VAL A 263 -1.62 8.49 10.47
N LEU A 264 -0.40 8.26 10.95
CA LEU A 264 0.82 8.59 10.22
C LEU A 264 0.93 7.80 8.93
N HIS A 265 0.65 6.50 8.97
CA HIS A 265 0.60 5.63 7.80
C HIS A 265 -0.32 6.20 6.72
N GLU A 266 -1.58 6.42 7.07
CA GLU A 266 -2.58 6.96 6.14
C GLU A 266 -2.27 8.39 5.68
N THR A 267 -1.66 9.21 6.56
CA THR A 267 -1.19 10.54 6.18
C THR A 267 -0.05 10.47 5.16
N GLY A 268 0.81 9.45 5.22
CA GLY A 268 1.85 9.22 4.21
C GLY A 268 1.25 9.00 2.82
N HIS A 269 0.25 8.13 2.68
CA HIS A 269 -0.51 7.95 1.45
C HIS A 269 -1.16 9.25 0.97
N ALA A 270 -1.83 9.95 1.88
CA ALA A 270 -2.52 11.20 1.59
C ALA A 270 -1.57 12.29 1.10
N MET A 271 -0.40 12.43 1.71
CA MET A 271 0.58 13.45 1.32
C MET A 271 1.24 13.15 -0.04
N TYR A 272 1.28 11.88 -0.47
CA TYR A 272 1.62 11.56 -1.85
C TYR A 272 0.56 12.13 -2.81
N ASP A 273 -0.72 11.87 -2.57
CA ASP A 273 -1.82 12.40 -3.38
C ASP A 273 -1.87 13.93 -3.40
N VAL A 274 -1.55 14.59 -2.26
CA VAL A 274 -1.41 16.06 -2.16
C VAL A 274 -0.27 16.58 -3.04
N GLY A 275 0.82 15.82 -3.12
CA GLY A 275 2.01 16.20 -3.88
C GLY A 275 1.93 15.97 -5.40
N LEU A 276 0.92 15.24 -5.89
CA LEU A 276 0.73 14.97 -7.31
C LEU A 276 0.45 16.26 -8.12
N PRO A 277 0.88 16.33 -9.40
CA PRO A 277 0.78 17.54 -10.21
C PRO A 277 -0.68 17.90 -10.55
N GLU A 278 -1.14 19.04 -10.06
CA GLU A 278 -2.53 19.50 -10.25
C GLU A 278 -2.88 19.73 -11.72
N ALA A 279 -1.92 20.15 -12.53
CA ALA A 279 -2.09 20.37 -13.97
C ALA A 279 -2.49 19.09 -14.74
N TRP A 280 -2.12 17.91 -14.20
CA TRP A 280 -2.40 16.60 -14.80
C TRP A 280 -3.50 15.82 -14.06
N ARG A 281 -4.18 16.46 -13.12
CA ARG A 281 -5.31 15.84 -12.41
C ARG A 281 -6.37 15.36 -13.39
N GLY A 282 -6.77 14.11 -13.22
CA GLY A 282 -7.74 13.46 -14.11
C GLY A 282 -7.14 12.83 -15.36
N GLN A 283 -5.82 12.90 -15.54
CA GLN A 283 -5.09 12.20 -16.59
C GLN A 283 -4.30 11.02 -15.99
N PRO A 284 -4.11 9.92 -16.75
CA PRO A 284 -3.34 8.75 -16.26
C PRO A 284 -1.93 9.12 -15.79
N VAL A 285 -1.22 9.98 -16.52
CA VAL A 285 0.13 10.41 -16.18
C VAL A 285 0.23 11.18 -14.86
N GLY A 286 -0.85 11.81 -14.43
CA GLY A 286 -0.91 12.60 -13.19
C GLY A 286 -1.22 11.78 -11.93
N ARG A 287 -1.27 10.45 -12.02
CA ARG A 287 -1.51 9.56 -10.87
C ARG A 287 -0.21 9.18 -10.18
N ASP A 288 -0.34 8.61 -8.99
CA ASP A 288 0.77 7.93 -8.32
C ASP A 288 1.34 6.79 -9.17
N ARG A 289 2.54 6.31 -8.81
CA ARG A 289 3.20 5.23 -9.56
C ARG A 289 2.94 3.85 -8.97
N GLY A 290 1.74 3.63 -8.46
CA GLY A 290 1.25 2.33 -7.99
C GLY A 290 1.56 2.05 -6.53
N MET A 291 1.12 0.87 -6.08
CA MET A 291 1.02 0.53 -4.66
C MET A 291 2.36 0.43 -3.94
N ALA A 292 3.44 -0.04 -4.61
CA ALA A 292 4.75 -0.06 -3.97
C ALA A 292 5.28 1.36 -3.66
N MET A 293 5.00 2.33 -4.55
CA MET A 293 5.34 3.74 -4.28
C MET A 293 4.41 4.35 -3.23
N GLN A 294 3.11 4.06 -3.26
CA GLN A 294 2.14 4.49 -2.24
C GLN A 294 2.54 3.97 -0.86
N GLU A 295 2.84 2.69 -0.75
CA GLU A 295 3.25 2.08 0.51
C GLU A 295 4.61 2.60 1.00
N SER A 296 5.50 3.01 0.09
CA SER A 296 6.76 3.62 0.48
C SER A 296 6.58 4.95 1.20
N GLN A 297 5.54 5.72 0.86
CA GLN A 297 5.24 6.99 1.51
C GLN A 297 4.59 6.80 2.89
N SER A 298 3.68 5.82 3.00
CA SER A 298 3.05 5.46 4.26
C SER A 298 4.06 4.92 5.26
N LEU A 299 4.89 3.94 4.84
CA LEU A 299 5.90 3.34 5.69
C LEU A 299 7.04 4.31 6.02
N LEU A 300 7.43 5.21 5.10
CA LEU A 300 8.41 6.26 5.41
C LEU A 300 7.89 7.13 6.56
N LEU A 301 6.64 7.58 6.51
CA LEU A 301 6.12 8.44 7.57
C LEU A 301 5.82 7.68 8.86
N GLU A 302 5.27 6.48 8.80
CA GLU A 302 4.96 5.67 9.98
C GLU A 302 6.22 5.09 10.63
N MET A 303 7.00 4.31 9.86
CA MET A 303 8.08 3.46 10.40
C MET A 303 9.38 4.23 10.58
N LEU A 304 9.80 5.00 9.54
CA LEU A 304 11.11 5.63 9.55
C LEU A 304 11.10 6.97 10.27
N ILE A 305 10.01 7.72 10.16
CA ILE A 305 9.84 9.01 10.83
C ILE A 305 9.11 8.84 12.16
N GLY A 306 7.89 8.30 12.16
CA GLY A 306 7.02 8.21 13.34
C GLY A 306 7.60 7.38 14.49
N ARG A 307 8.45 6.40 14.17
CA ARG A 307 9.13 5.54 15.14
C ARG A 307 10.61 5.90 15.33
N ASN A 308 10.98 7.18 15.15
CA ASN A 308 12.34 7.65 15.46
C ASN A 308 12.37 8.62 16.65
N ARG A 309 13.54 8.75 17.29
CA ARG A 309 13.71 9.61 18.47
C ARG A 309 13.43 11.10 18.21
N PRO A 310 13.84 11.71 17.09
CA PRO A 310 13.48 13.09 16.76
C PRO A 310 11.98 13.34 16.78
N PHE A 311 11.18 12.55 16.07
CA PHE A 311 9.73 12.69 16.07
C PHE A 311 9.12 12.47 17.46
N LEU A 312 9.64 11.51 18.23
CA LEU A 312 9.15 11.24 19.58
C LEU A 312 9.44 12.40 20.54
N ARG A 313 10.53 13.13 20.34
CA ARG A 313 10.79 14.38 21.11
C ARG A 313 9.74 15.44 20.79
N TYR A 314 9.35 15.57 19.54
CA TYR A 314 8.28 16.49 19.12
C TYR A 314 6.93 16.11 19.73
N ILE A 315 6.52 14.85 19.68
CA ILE A 315 5.19 14.44 20.14
C ILE A 315 5.09 14.27 21.67
N LYS A 316 6.21 14.12 22.40
CA LYS A 316 6.19 13.90 23.85
C LYS A 316 5.37 14.95 24.60
N PRO A 317 5.59 16.28 24.43
CA PRO A 317 4.77 17.29 25.09
C PRO A 317 3.30 17.25 24.67
N LEU A 318 2.99 16.79 23.44
CA LEU A 318 1.62 16.65 22.98
C LEU A 318 0.93 15.45 23.64
N LEU A 319 1.66 14.33 23.83
CA LEU A 319 1.18 13.16 24.58
C LEU A 319 0.90 13.52 26.04
N ASP A 320 1.80 14.25 26.70
CA ASP A 320 1.64 14.70 28.08
C ASP A 320 0.39 15.58 28.24
N LYS A 321 0.22 16.54 27.35
CA LYS A 321 -0.95 17.42 27.33
C LYS A 321 -2.24 16.66 27.07
N ALA A 322 -2.24 15.73 26.11
CA ALA A 322 -3.44 14.98 25.69
C ALA A 322 -3.89 14.01 26.79
N PHE A 323 -2.97 13.29 27.41
CA PHE A 323 -3.31 12.21 28.34
C PHE A 323 -3.08 12.55 29.81
N GLY A 324 -2.34 13.63 30.12
CA GLY A 324 -2.02 14.02 31.50
C GLY A 324 -1.02 13.05 32.16
N VAL A 325 -0.05 12.56 31.40
CA VAL A 325 0.89 11.51 31.80
C VAL A 325 2.27 12.08 32.10
N THR A 326 2.95 11.52 33.11
CA THR A 326 4.25 12.01 33.59
C THR A 326 5.20 10.90 34.06
N GLY A 327 4.80 9.63 33.90
CA GLY A 327 5.57 8.48 34.38
C GLY A 327 6.77 8.11 33.48
N PRO A 328 7.72 7.33 34.01
CA PRO A 328 8.90 6.88 33.25
C PRO A 328 8.54 6.04 32.01
N GLU A 329 7.36 5.42 31.99
CA GLU A 329 6.83 4.69 30.83
C GLU A 329 6.54 5.60 29.65
N TRP A 330 6.42 6.93 29.87
CA TRP A 330 6.17 7.94 28.84
C TRP A 330 7.43 8.70 28.40
N GLU A 331 8.57 8.43 29.00
CA GLU A 331 9.83 9.02 28.56
C GLU A 331 10.14 8.59 27.10
N VAL A 332 10.70 9.52 26.32
CA VAL A 332 10.98 9.34 24.89
C VAL A 332 11.67 8.00 24.61
N GLU A 333 12.65 7.65 25.43
CA GLU A 333 13.42 6.42 25.24
C GLU A 333 12.60 5.16 25.50
N ASN A 334 11.67 5.20 26.44
CA ASN A 334 10.78 4.08 26.71
C ASN A 334 9.72 3.93 25.60
N VAL A 335 9.12 5.05 25.17
CA VAL A 335 8.16 5.07 24.02
C VAL A 335 8.84 4.53 22.77
N TYR A 336 10.07 4.95 22.50
CA TYR A 336 10.88 4.45 21.38
C TYR A 336 11.03 2.93 21.44
N ARG A 337 11.46 2.36 22.57
CA ARG A 337 11.61 0.92 22.76
C ARG A 337 10.30 0.15 22.60
N LEU A 338 9.18 0.71 23.03
CA LEU A 338 7.86 0.12 22.82
C LEU A 338 7.53 0.04 21.33
N LEU A 339 7.75 1.11 20.57
CA LEU A 339 7.41 1.21 19.15
C LEU A 339 8.32 0.37 18.24
N ILE A 340 9.59 0.15 18.65
CA ILE A 340 10.54 -0.66 17.89
C ILE A 340 10.64 -2.10 18.40
N ARG A 341 9.75 -2.55 19.29
CA ARG A 341 9.81 -3.90 19.85
C ARG A 341 9.60 -4.96 18.77
N VAL A 342 10.57 -5.85 18.62
CA VAL A 342 10.51 -6.97 17.68
C VAL A 342 9.94 -8.21 18.36
N ARG A 343 8.95 -8.82 17.72
CA ARG A 343 8.29 -10.05 18.19
C ARG A 343 8.00 -10.98 17.01
N ARG A 344 8.14 -12.26 17.25
CA ARG A 344 7.73 -13.28 16.27
C ARG A 344 6.21 -13.42 16.29
N SER A 345 5.52 -12.54 15.57
CA SER A 345 4.06 -12.53 15.45
C SER A 345 3.58 -13.50 14.39
N LEU A 346 2.44 -14.16 14.62
CA LEU A 346 1.75 -14.97 13.60
C LEU A 346 1.00 -14.08 12.58
N ILE A 347 0.50 -12.95 13.03
CA ILE A 347 -0.41 -12.11 12.27
C ILE A 347 0.36 -10.98 11.58
N ARG A 348 0.23 -10.89 10.25
CA ARG A 348 0.94 -9.91 9.42
C ARG A 348 0.67 -8.46 9.81
N VAL A 349 -0.59 -8.13 10.07
CA VAL A 349 -0.99 -6.74 10.39
C VAL A 349 -0.46 -6.26 11.75
N ASP A 350 -0.03 -7.19 12.62
CA ASP A 350 0.57 -6.90 13.92
C ASP A 350 2.09 -7.02 13.88
N ALA A 351 2.68 -7.30 12.70
CA ALA A 351 4.11 -7.50 12.56
C ALA A 351 4.88 -6.18 12.72
N ASP A 352 6.02 -6.26 13.41
CA ASP A 352 6.95 -5.16 13.51
C ASP A 352 7.74 -4.94 12.22
N GLU A 353 8.47 -3.84 12.15
CA GLU A 353 9.22 -3.42 10.96
C GLU A 353 10.23 -4.47 10.46
N VAL A 354 10.82 -5.27 11.36
CA VAL A 354 11.86 -6.26 11.04
C VAL A 354 11.23 -7.57 10.55
N THR A 355 10.12 -8.00 11.16
CA THR A 355 9.44 -9.26 10.81
C THR A 355 8.46 -9.12 9.64
N TYR A 356 7.96 -7.93 9.39
CA TYR A 356 6.96 -7.66 8.33
C TYR A 356 7.35 -8.17 6.94
N PRO A 357 8.57 -7.94 6.41
CA PRO A 357 8.94 -8.46 5.09
C PRO A 357 8.92 -9.98 5.01
N VAL A 358 9.17 -10.69 6.11
CA VAL A 358 9.13 -12.16 6.14
C VAL A 358 7.71 -12.68 5.86
N HIS A 359 6.70 -12.01 6.42
CA HIS A 359 5.30 -12.33 6.15
C HIS A 359 4.94 -12.13 4.67
N ILE A 360 5.50 -11.12 4.04
CA ILE A 360 5.24 -10.81 2.63
C ILE A 360 5.94 -11.80 1.71
N MET A 361 7.21 -12.11 1.96
CA MET A 361 7.97 -13.11 1.19
C MET A 361 7.27 -14.47 1.16
N LEU A 362 6.74 -14.92 2.30
CA LEU A 362 5.98 -16.16 2.39
C LEU A 362 4.75 -16.14 1.47
N ARG A 363 3.99 -15.04 1.48
CA ARG A 363 2.79 -14.91 0.66
C ARG A 363 3.10 -14.83 -0.83
N TYR A 364 4.13 -14.11 -1.20
CA TYR A 364 4.61 -14.00 -2.56
C TYR A 364 4.98 -15.36 -3.16
N GLU A 365 5.73 -16.17 -2.42
CA GLU A 365 6.13 -17.51 -2.87
C GLU A 365 4.93 -18.44 -3.03
N ILE A 366 4.05 -18.48 -2.02
CA ILE A 366 2.82 -19.30 -2.06
C ILE A 366 1.94 -18.88 -3.24
N GLU A 367 1.75 -17.58 -3.44
CA GLU A 367 0.93 -17.03 -4.51
C GLU A 367 1.47 -17.42 -5.90
N ASN A 368 2.78 -17.28 -6.08
CA ASN A 368 3.46 -17.61 -7.32
C ASN A 368 3.34 -19.11 -7.63
N GLU A 369 3.57 -19.98 -6.64
CA GLU A 369 3.42 -21.44 -6.78
C GLU A 369 1.96 -21.86 -7.05
N MET A 370 0.99 -21.21 -6.39
CA MET A 370 -0.43 -21.46 -6.69
C MET A 370 -0.74 -21.10 -8.14
N LEU A 371 -0.28 -19.95 -8.64
CA LEU A 371 -0.50 -19.53 -10.03
C LEU A 371 0.19 -20.42 -11.04
N LYS A 372 1.41 -20.88 -10.76
CA LYS A 372 2.14 -21.84 -11.60
C LYS A 372 1.58 -23.27 -11.53
N GLY A 373 0.74 -23.59 -10.54
CA GLY A 373 0.20 -24.94 -10.31
C GLY A 373 1.19 -25.88 -9.60
N GLU A 374 2.25 -25.36 -9.07
CA GLU A 374 3.27 -26.08 -8.29
C GLU A 374 2.76 -26.41 -6.87
N LEU A 375 1.94 -25.53 -6.29
CA LEU A 375 1.22 -25.75 -5.04
C LEU A 375 -0.28 -25.99 -5.32
N LYS A 376 -0.80 -27.14 -4.89
CA LYS A 376 -2.25 -27.42 -4.93
C LYS A 376 -2.95 -26.69 -3.79
N ILE A 377 -4.14 -26.15 -4.07
CA ILE A 377 -4.90 -25.35 -3.08
C ILE A 377 -5.16 -26.12 -1.79
N LYS A 378 -5.46 -27.42 -1.84
CA LYS A 378 -5.67 -28.25 -0.65
C LYS A 378 -4.46 -28.36 0.28
N ASP A 379 -3.25 -28.15 -0.24
CA ASP A 379 -1.99 -28.28 0.48
C ASP A 379 -1.50 -26.92 1.05
N LEU A 380 -2.25 -25.83 0.80
CA LEU A 380 -1.93 -24.48 1.25
C LEU A 380 -1.75 -24.36 2.78
N PRO A 381 -2.60 -24.93 3.65
CA PRO A 381 -2.41 -24.79 5.10
C PRO A 381 -1.08 -25.35 5.59
N GLU A 382 -0.67 -26.53 5.11
CA GLU A 382 0.60 -27.12 5.53
C GLU A 382 1.81 -26.39 4.89
N ALA A 383 1.71 -25.96 3.65
CA ALA A 383 2.75 -25.14 3.02
C ALA A 383 2.95 -23.82 3.78
N TRP A 384 1.87 -23.18 4.22
CA TRP A 384 1.90 -22.00 5.07
C TRP A 384 2.56 -22.27 6.41
N ASN A 385 2.08 -23.28 7.13
CA ASN A 385 2.55 -23.61 8.47
C ASN A 385 4.04 -23.98 8.49
N THR A 386 4.50 -24.72 7.50
CA THR A 386 5.91 -25.10 7.36
C THR A 386 6.77 -23.85 7.15
N ARG A 387 6.41 -22.98 6.20
CA ARG A 387 7.22 -21.81 5.86
C ARG A 387 7.28 -20.76 6.96
N ILE A 388 6.18 -20.51 7.66
CA ILE A 388 6.18 -19.56 8.78
C ILE A 388 7.01 -20.11 9.95
N GLN A 389 6.95 -21.42 10.20
CA GLN A 389 7.78 -22.07 11.19
C GLN A 389 9.26 -21.97 10.86
N ASP A 390 9.63 -22.22 9.60
CA ASP A 390 11.03 -22.17 9.15
C ASP A 390 11.61 -20.75 9.23
N ARG A 391 10.80 -19.73 8.96
CA ARG A 391 11.25 -18.33 8.86
C ARG A 391 11.12 -17.53 10.13
N LEU A 392 10.02 -17.71 10.85
CA LEU A 392 9.74 -16.96 12.09
C LEU A 392 9.82 -17.82 13.35
N GLY A 393 9.99 -19.15 13.23
CA GLY A 393 10.05 -20.05 14.38
C GLY A 393 8.73 -20.19 15.15
N VAL A 394 7.61 -19.79 14.54
CA VAL A 394 6.27 -19.88 15.12
C VAL A 394 5.34 -20.69 14.23
N ARG A 395 4.39 -21.42 14.81
CA ARG A 395 3.43 -22.23 14.05
C ARG A 395 2.01 -21.84 14.44
N PRO A 396 1.10 -21.54 13.49
CA PRO A 396 -0.30 -21.28 13.77
C PRO A 396 -0.97 -22.47 14.46
N ALA A 397 -1.81 -22.19 15.44
CA ALA A 397 -2.59 -23.23 16.12
C ALA A 397 -3.80 -23.67 15.27
N ASN A 398 -4.23 -22.84 14.34
CA ASN A 398 -5.39 -23.06 13.48
C ASN A 398 -5.29 -22.26 12.19
N ASP A 399 -6.19 -22.52 11.23
CA ASP A 399 -6.15 -21.89 9.90
C ASP A 399 -6.45 -20.38 9.95
N ALA A 400 -7.22 -19.89 10.93
CA ALA A 400 -7.53 -18.47 11.06
C ALA A 400 -6.30 -17.64 11.45
N GLU A 401 -5.39 -18.22 12.26
CA GLU A 401 -4.08 -17.64 12.56
C GLU A 401 -3.05 -17.89 11.44
N GLY A 402 -3.34 -18.81 10.53
CA GLY A 402 -2.51 -19.23 9.41
C GLY A 402 -2.97 -18.62 8.08
N CYS A 403 -3.28 -19.50 7.13
CA CYS A 403 -3.54 -19.14 5.73
C CYS A 403 -4.85 -18.35 5.49
N LEU A 404 -5.74 -18.26 6.48
CA LEU A 404 -6.99 -17.51 6.40
C LEU A 404 -6.89 -16.08 6.96
N GLN A 405 -5.72 -15.60 7.35
CA GLN A 405 -5.61 -14.29 7.98
C GLN A 405 -5.89 -13.11 7.04
N ASP A 406 -5.58 -13.22 5.75
CA ASP A 406 -5.72 -12.16 4.75
C ASP A 406 -6.84 -12.43 3.73
N VAL A 407 -7.59 -11.39 3.38
CA VAL A 407 -8.69 -11.46 2.40
C VAL A 407 -8.20 -11.43 0.93
N HIS A 408 -6.96 -11.02 0.69
CA HIS A 408 -6.41 -10.70 -0.64
C HIS A 408 -6.69 -11.77 -1.70
N TRP A 409 -6.44 -13.03 -1.38
CA TRP A 409 -6.67 -14.12 -2.34
C TRP A 409 -8.16 -14.36 -2.61
N ALA A 410 -9.01 -14.16 -1.61
CA ALA A 410 -10.45 -14.29 -1.78
C ALA A 410 -11.03 -13.25 -2.75
N VAL A 411 -10.52 -12.02 -2.69
CA VAL A 411 -10.93 -10.92 -3.59
C VAL A 411 -10.11 -10.87 -4.89
N GLY A 412 -9.21 -11.82 -5.12
CA GLY A 412 -8.45 -11.96 -6.36
C GLY A 412 -7.27 -11.01 -6.51
N SER A 413 -6.78 -10.41 -5.40
CA SER A 413 -5.66 -9.47 -5.41
C SER A 413 -4.29 -10.18 -5.45
N PHE A 414 -4.08 -11.01 -6.47
CA PHE A 414 -2.79 -11.65 -6.74
C PHE A 414 -1.84 -10.67 -7.41
N GLY A 415 -0.56 -10.70 -7.06
CA GLY A 415 0.44 -9.69 -7.46
C GLY A 415 0.49 -8.46 -6.54
N TYR A 416 -0.42 -8.35 -5.56
CA TYR A 416 -0.48 -7.22 -4.65
C TYR A 416 0.55 -7.30 -3.50
N PHE A 417 0.71 -8.47 -2.86
CA PHE A 417 1.55 -8.65 -1.68
C PHE A 417 2.98 -8.12 -1.80
N PRO A 418 3.69 -8.30 -2.93
CA PRO A 418 5.02 -7.74 -3.08
C PRO A 418 5.10 -6.24 -2.80
N SER A 419 4.06 -5.47 -3.14
CA SER A 419 4.01 -4.01 -2.97
C SER A 419 4.32 -3.57 -1.53
N TYR A 420 3.91 -4.34 -0.54
CA TYR A 420 4.14 -4.07 0.87
C TYR A 420 5.63 -4.07 1.26
N ALA A 421 6.34 -5.17 0.97
CA ALA A 421 7.75 -5.28 1.35
C ALA A 421 8.66 -4.46 0.40
N ILE A 422 8.30 -4.38 -0.88
CA ILE A 422 8.98 -3.50 -1.84
C ILE A 422 8.79 -2.04 -1.43
N GLY A 423 7.59 -1.65 -0.97
CA GLY A 423 7.34 -0.32 -0.40
C GLY A 423 8.26 0.00 0.78
N ALA A 424 8.47 -0.94 1.71
CA ALA A 424 9.41 -0.78 2.81
C ALA A 424 10.85 -0.57 2.32
N VAL A 425 11.27 -1.36 1.33
CA VAL A 425 12.62 -1.24 0.73
C VAL A 425 12.80 0.11 0.03
N ILE A 426 11.80 0.56 -0.73
CA ILE A 426 11.78 1.89 -1.36
C ILE A 426 11.85 2.98 -0.29
N ALA A 427 11.04 2.89 0.77
CA ALA A 427 11.05 3.85 1.87
C ALA A 427 12.45 3.99 2.49
N GLY A 428 13.14 2.87 2.75
CA GLY A 428 14.50 2.88 3.26
C GLY A 428 15.51 3.52 2.30
N GLN A 429 15.37 3.29 1.00
CA GLN A 429 16.26 3.87 0.00
C GLN A 429 15.99 5.38 -0.21
N LEU A 430 14.74 5.80 -0.20
CA LEU A 430 14.37 7.22 -0.23
C LEU A 430 14.85 7.95 1.03
N TYR A 431 14.71 7.33 2.20
CA TYR A 431 15.14 7.91 3.47
C TYR A 431 16.65 8.08 3.54
N GLU A 432 17.44 7.14 3.05
CA GLU A 432 18.91 7.28 2.94
C GLU A 432 19.29 8.50 2.10
N SER A 433 18.64 8.68 0.94
CA SER A 433 18.89 9.82 0.05
C SER A 433 18.41 11.14 0.65
N LEU A 434 17.23 11.15 1.24
CA LEU A 434 16.68 12.30 1.95
C LEU A 434 17.62 12.79 3.06
N ARG A 435 18.14 11.88 3.89
CA ARG A 435 19.08 12.24 4.96
C ARG A 435 20.43 12.75 4.45
N ALA A 436 20.88 12.25 3.30
CA ALA A 436 22.09 12.74 2.67
C ALA A 436 21.92 14.17 2.14
N ASP A 437 20.75 14.49 1.57
CA ASP A 437 20.44 15.82 1.03
C ASP A 437 20.02 16.83 2.10
N ARG A 438 19.51 16.34 3.26
CA ARG A 438 19.04 17.16 4.39
C ARG A 438 19.61 16.68 5.71
N PRO A 439 20.87 17.06 6.02
CA PRO A 439 21.51 16.71 7.29
C PRO A 439 20.78 17.23 8.54
N GLU A 440 20.03 18.34 8.40
CA GLU A 440 19.23 18.99 9.44
C GLU A 440 17.89 18.30 9.73
N LEU A 441 17.52 17.25 9.02
CA LEU A 441 16.21 16.60 9.10
C LEU A 441 15.82 16.19 10.53
N ASP A 442 16.76 15.65 11.30
CA ASP A 442 16.48 15.19 12.67
C ASP A 442 16.12 16.38 13.61
N ASP A 443 16.77 17.52 13.43
CA ASP A 443 16.48 18.75 14.21
C ASP A 443 15.12 19.34 13.78
N GLU A 444 14.83 19.36 12.49
CA GLU A 444 13.53 19.79 11.95
C GLU A 444 12.38 18.93 12.50
N LEU A 445 12.52 17.60 12.46
CA LEU A 445 11.52 16.68 13.00
C LEU A 445 11.31 16.86 14.51
N ALA A 446 12.40 17.05 15.27
CA ALA A 446 12.31 17.29 16.70
C ALA A 446 11.64 18.64 17.05
N ALA A 447 11.69 19.60 16.13
CA ALA A 447 10.99 20.89 16.23
C ALA A 447 9.55 20.85 15.68
N GLY A 448 9.08 19.70 15.14
CA GLY A 448 7.76 19.58 14.51
C GLY A 448 7.67 20.25 13.14
N GLN A 449 8.79 20.40 12.45
CA GLN A 449 8.90 21.01 11.14
C GLN A 449 9.02 19.92 10.07
N PHE A 450 7.95 19.67 9.30
CA PHE A 450 7.88 18.61 8.29
C PHE A 450 7.98 19.14 6.86
N ALA A 451 8.02 20.45 6.65
CA ALA A 451 8.03 21.04 5.31
C ALA A 451 9.21 20.54 4.46
N GLY A 452 10.42 20.52 5.04
CA GLY A 452 11.62 20.05 4.33
C GLY A 452 11.54 18.61 3.84
N LEU A 453 10.98 17.71 4.67
CA LEU A 453 10.68 16.32 4.29
C LEU A 453 9.77 16.25 3.06
N PHE A 454 8.60 16.92 3.14
CA PHE A 454 7.61 16.83 2.05
C PHE A 454 7.99 17.63 0.80
N ASP A 455 8.77 18.69 0.93
CA ASP A 455 9.32 19.40 -0.23
C ASP A 455 10.31 18.53 -1.00
N TRP A 456 11.19 17.79 -0.30
CA TRP A 456 12.08 16.83 -0.94
C TRP A 456 11.30 15.70 -1.63
N LEU A 457 10.32 15.10 -0.94
CA LEU A 457 9.47 14.05 -1.52
C LEU A 457 8.68 14.56 -2.73
N ARG A 458 8.13 15.77 -2.64
CA ARG A 458 7.41 16.39 -3.76
C ARG A 458 8.32 16.59 -4.95
N GLN A 459 9.52 17.09 -4.75
CA GLN A 459 10.47 17.36 -5.84
C GLN A 459 10.96 16.08 -6.51
N ASN A 460 11.28 15.04 -5.75
CA ASN A 460 11.97 13.86 -6.26
C ASN A 460 11.02 12.68 -6.59
N VAL A 461 9.80 12.67 -6.02
CA VAL A 461 8.86 11.56 -6.15
C VAL A 461 7.49 12.04 -6.64
N HIS A 462 6.80 12.90 -5.87
CA HIS A 462 5.38 13.15 -6.10
C HIS A 462 5.13 13.88 -7.42
N SER A 463 5.91 14.92 -7.74
CA SER A 463 5.77 15.70 -8.97
C SER A 463 6.20 14.95 -10.24
N VAL A 464 6.87 13.81 -10.10
CA VAL A 464 7.20 12.92 -11.23
C VAL A 464 6.00 12.12 -11.68
N ALA A 465 5.10 11.77 -10.73
CA ALA A 465 3.86 11.04 -10.99
C ALA A 465 4.10 9.76 -11.83
N ALA A 466 3.27 9.49 -12.83
CA ALA A 466 3.39 8.32 -13.69
C ALA A 466 4.15 8.60 -15.02
N THR A 467 5.05 9.58 -15.05
CA THR A 467 5.83 9.89 -16.27
C THR A 467 6.85 8.82 -16.63
N VAL A 468 7.34 8.06 -15.64
CA VAL A 468 8.35 6.99 -15.80
C VAL A 468 7.91 5.73 -15.09
N SER A 469 8.61 4.61 -15.26
CA SER A 469 8.37 3.36 -14.52
C SER A 469 8.78 3.47 -13.06
N THR A 470 8.29 2.57 -12.20
CA THR A 470 8.66 2.54 -10.75
C THR A 470 10.19 2.40 -10.56
N PRO A 471 10.91 1.48 -11.24
CA PRO A 471 12.37 1.40 -11.12
C PRO A 471 13.10 2.67 -11.59
N GLU A 472 12.61 3.33 -12.64
CA GLU A 472 13.19 4.59 -13.12
C GLU A 472 12.96 5.73 -12.13
N LEU A 473 11.77 5.85 -11.56
CA LEU A 473 11.46 6.87 -10.55
C LEU A 473 12.41 6.74 -9.36
N ILE A 474 12.60 5.53 -8.86
CA ILE A 474 13.51 5.28 -7.73
C ILE A 474 14.94 5.63 -8.09
N ARG A 475 15.41 5.24 -9.28
CA ARG A 475 16.75 5.57 -9.75
C ARG A 475 16.94 7.08 -9.89
N ASN A 476 15.96 7.79 -10.40
CA ASN A 476 16.01 9.25 -10.55
C ASN A 476 16.02 9.95 -9.18
N ALA A 477 15.21 9.48 -8.23
CA ALA A 477 15.12 10.07 -6.90
C ALA A 477 16.35 9.78 -6.03
N THR A 478 17.05 8.66 -6.25
CA THR A 478 18.10 8.19 -5.32
C THR A 478 19.47 8.01 -5.97
N GLY A 479 19.57 8.17 -7.29
CA GLY A 479 20.80 7.93 -8.06
C GLY A 479 21.20 6.45 -8.17
N LYS A 480 20.41 5.51 -7.63
CA LYS A 480 20.73 4.07 -7.56
C LYS A 480 19.54 3.23 -7.99
N PRO A 481 19.77 2.02 -8.57
CA PRO A 481 18.70 1.07 -8.79
C PRO A 481 18.10 0.60 -7.45
N LEU A 482 16.85 0.13 -7.48
CA LEU A 482 16.18 -0.42 -6.31
C LEU A 482 16.97 -1.59 -5.72
N SER A 483 17.21 -1.54 -4.40
CA SER A 483 17.99 -2.55 -3.69
C SER A 483 17.62 -2.60 -2.21
N ALA A 484 17.62 -3.81 -1.62
CA ALA A 484 17.41 -4.02 -0.19
C ALA A 484 18.52 -3.41 0.70
N ALA A 485 19.67 -3.03 0.13
CA ALA A 485 20.86 -2.66 0.91
C ALA A 485 20.63 -1.42 1.79
N ALA A 486 19.94 -0.38 1.29
CA ALA A 486 19.69 0.83 2.07
C ALA A 486 18.74 0.55 3.24
N TRP A 487 17.68 -0.22 2.99
CA TRP A 487 16.74 -0.64 4.03
C TRP A 487 17.43 -1.51 5.09
N LEU A 488 18.28 -2.46 4.70
CA LEU A 488 19.03 -3.29 5.66
C LEU A 488 19.96 -2.45 6.53
N ARG A 489 20.71 -1.49 5.94
CA ARG A 489 21.54 -0.56 6.75
C ARG A 489 20.72 0.24 7.75
N TYR A 490 19.57 0.74 7.31
CA TYR A 490 18.65 1.46 8.20
C TYR A 490 18.18 0.58 9.36
N ILE A 491 17.71 -0.64 9.08
CA ILE A 491 17.23 -1.58 10.11
C ILE A 491 18.37 -1.98 11.06
N GLU A 492 19.54 -2.34 10.54
CA GLU A 492 20.70 -2.70 11.38
C GLU A 492 21.13 -1.55 12.28
N GLY A 493 21.26 -0.34 11.74
CA GLY A 493 21.57 0.85 12.54
C GLY A 493 20.53 1.16 13.61
N LYS A 494 19.24 1.06 13.27
CA LYS A 494 18.15 1.35 14.21
C LYS A 494 18.01 0.30 15.32
N TYR A 495 18.25 -0.98 15.04
CA TYR A 495 17.90 -2.09 15.91
C TYR A 495 19.10 -2.77 16.59
N LEU A 496 20.31 -2.61 16.07
CA LEU A 496 21.52 -3.24 16.63
C LEU A 496 22.49 -2.27 17.30
N GLU A 497 22.42 -0.96 16.98
CA GLU A 497 23.33 0.06 17.52
C GLU A 497 22.79 0.71 18.84
N GLU A 498 21.88 0.05 19.54
CA GLU A 498 21.34 0.52 20.83
C GLU A 498 22.22 0.24 22.05
#